data_c4b897ed0a9f1c19bc95cf741af8c193
#
_entry.id   c4b897ed0a9f1c19bc95cf741af8c193
#
_cell.length_a   1.000
_cell.length_b   1.000
_cell.length_c   1.000
_cell.angle_alpha   90.00
_cell.angle_beta   90.00
_cell.angle_gamma   90.00
#
_symmetry.space_group_name_H-M   'P 1'
#
loop_
_entity.id
_entity.type
_entity.pdbx_description
1 polymer ?
#
loop_
_entity_poly.entity_id
_entity_poly.type
_entity_poly.pdbx_seq_one_letter_code
_entity_poly.pdbx_strand_id
1 'polypeptide(L)'
;MTFEAELYPDEYYDGLHRVTPFAATARKWRERDRDILKLAQPTKDHIVLDLGSARGDVCFLLAPRVREAVGVDASPRALEIAEAERERRGLANVRFLQSDVASLEGVPDASIDVAGAFDLLEHVDDATVRQMLRALARVLKPDGILAAYTPNREHYVERLKAHDFILKQFPEHIAVRRPREIRRLLETEGWRLLEMSYSPAPFPVVHWIEKLLWRVPGLGRLFRYRILLRAAPPHTRSER
;
A
#
# COMPACT_ATOMS: atom_id res chain seq x y z
N MET A 1 -23.12 4.74 10.02
CA MET A 1 -21.88 3.99 10.21
C MET A 1 -21.39 3.63 8.83
N THR A 2 -20.19 4.02 8.48
CA THR A 2 -19.59 3.67 7.20
C THR A 2 -19.15 2.20 7.25
N PHE A 3 -19.17 1.52 6.11
CA PHE A 3 -18.73 0.12 5.95
C PHE A 3 -17.32 -0.16 6.56
N GLU A 4 -16.45 0.83 6.58
CA GLU A 4 -15.12 0.76 7.18
C GLU A 4 -15.13 0.57 8.70
N ALA A 5 -16.06 1.22 9.42
CA ALA A 5 -16.13 1.11 10.89
C ALA A 5 -16.52 -0.29 11.38
N GLU A 6 -17.22 -1.09 10.54
CA GLU A 6 -17.57 -2.47 10.87
C GLU A 6 -16.42 -3.45 10.61
N LEU A 7 -15.57 -3.17 9.61
CA LEU A 7 -14.42 -4.03 9.25
C LEU A 7 -13.18 -3.77 10.13
N TYR A 8 -13.03 -2.56 10.66
CA TYR A 8 -11.89 -2.13 11.44
C TYR A 8 -12.31 -1.56 12.79
N PRO A 9 -12.80 -2.39 13.74
CA PRO A 9 -13.11 -1.93 15.09
C PRO A 9 -11.84 -1.43 15.79
N ASP A 10 -12.01 -0.57 16.80
CA ASP A 10 -10.87 0.03 17.52
C ASP A 10 -9.88 -1.01 18.06
N GLU A 11 -10.40 -2.18 18.49
CA GLU A 11 -9.58 -3.31 18.96
C GLU A 11 -8.67 -3.90 17.88
N TYR A 12 -9.01 -3.75 16.61
CA TYR A 12 -8.16 -4.14 15.49
C TYR A 12 -6.83 -3.40 15.56
N TYR A 13 -6.87 -2.09 15.74
CA TYR A 13 -5.67 -1.26 15.81
C TYR A 13 -4.88 -1.50 17.10
N ASP A 14 -5.53 -1.75 18.22
CA ASP A 14 -4.90 -2.12 19.48
C ASP A 14 -4.21 -3.49 19.40
N GLY A 15 -4.76 -4.41 18.60
CA GLY A 15 -4.29 -5.79 18.39
C GLY A 15 -3.20 -5.97 17.35
N LEU A 16 -2.94 -5.00 16.47
CA LEU A 16 -2.01 -5.12 15.33
C LEU A 16 -0.58 -5.59 15.71
N HIS A 17 -0.15 -5.41 16.96
CA HIS A 17 1.12 -5.93 17.45
C HIS A 17 1.04 -7.36 18.01
N ARG A 18 -0.16 -7.93 18.20
CA ARG A 18 -0.34 -9.24 18.86
C ARG A 18 -0.40 -10.43 17.91
N VAL A 19 -0.51 -10.22 16.60
CA VAL A 19 -0.89 -11.27 15.64
C VAL A 19 0.28 -11.86 14.88
N THR A 20 1.48 -11.95 15.42
CA THR A 20 2.46 -12.88 14.83
C THR A 20 3.47 -13.43 15.83
N PRO A 21 3.33 -14.67 16.25
CA PRO A 21 4.42 -15.40 16.88
C PRO A 21 5.32 -15.92 15.74
N PHE A 22 6.55 -15.44 15.61
CA PHE A 22 7.70 -16.17 15.03
C PHE A 22 8.79 -15.23 14.46
N ALA A 23 10.04 -15.70 14.42
CA ALA A 23 11.20 -15.05 13.78
C ALA A 23 10.99 -14.75 12.26
N ALA A 24 10.03 -15.40 11.61
CA ALA A 24 9.52 -15.07 10.28
C ALA A 24 8.98 -13.65 10.19
N THR A 25 8.49 -13.08 11.28
CA THR A 25 7.88 -11.75 11.35
C THR A 25 8.90 -10.64 11.10
N ALA A 26 10.03 -10.66 11.77
CA ALA A 26 11.05 -9.61 11.60
C ALA A 26 11.64 -9.60 10.17
N ARG A 27 11.78 -10.77 9.54
CA ARG A 27 12.21 -10.85 8.13
C ARG A 27 11.13 -10.32 7.19
N LYS A 28 9.86 -10.69 7.40
CA LYS A 28 8.73 -10.22 6.60
C LYS A 28 8.67 -8.68 6.60
N TRP A 29 8.79 -8.06 7.76
CA TRP A 29 8.78 -6.60 7.88
C TRP A 29 9.99 -5.96 7.21
N ARG A 30 11.20 -6.49 7.39
CA ARG A 30 12.39 -5.97 6.70
C ARG A 30 12.30 -6.08 5.17
N GLU A 31 11.75 -7.19 4.64
CA GLU A 31 11.56 -7.35 3.19
C GLU A 31 10.48 -6.42 2.66
N ARG A 32 9.37 -6.25 3.39
CA ARG A 32 8.33 -5.25 3.08
C ARG A 32 8.89 -3.83 3.06
N ASP A 33 9.61 -3.43 4.09
CA ASP A 33 10.19 -2.09 4.18
C ASP A 33 11.17 -1.82 3.03
N ARG A 34 12.00 -2.82 2.68
CA ARG A 34 12.91 -2.72 1.53
C ARG A 34 12.13 -2.54 0.22
N ASP A 35 11.04 -3.27 0.03
CA ASP A 35 10.22 -3.20 -1.17
C ASP A 35 9.50 -1.84 -1.25
N ILE A 36 8.98 -1.33 -0.12
CA ILE A 36 8.38 0.02 -0.02
C ILE A 36 9.41 1.09 -0.39
N LEU A 37 10.62 1.05 0.20
CA LEU A 37 11.68 2.00 -0.11
C LEU A 37 12.11 1.95 -1.58
N LYS A 38 12.17 0.75 -2.17
CA LYS A 38 12.46 0.58 -3.60
C LYS A 38 11.37 1.19 -4.48
N LEU A 39 10.09 1.04 -4.10
CA LEU A 39 8.96 1.60 -4.84
C LEU A 39 8.87 3.11 -4.71
N ALA A 40 8.92 3.61 -3.49
CA ALA A 40 8.78 5.04 -3.20
C ALA A 40 9.99 5.85 -3.69
N GLN A 41 11.20 5.27 -3.70
CA GLN A 41 12.44 5.96 -4.05
C GLN A 41 12.55 7.32 -3.37
N PRO A 42 12.41 7.38 -2.02
CA PRO A 42 12.30 8.63 -1.30
C PRO A 42 13.58 9.45 -1.39
N THR A 43 13.44 10.79 -1.54
CA THR A 43 14.53 11.75 -1.45
C THR A 43 14.21 12.81 -0.40
N LYS A 44 15.23 13.56 0.04
CA LYS A 44 15.08 14.62 1.06
C LYS A 44 14.18 15.79 0.63
N ASP A 45 13.89 15.90 -0.66
CA ASP A 45 13.02 16.95 -1.19
C ASP A 45 11.57 16.50 -1.36
N HIS A 46 11.31 15.20 -1.25
CA HIS A 46 9.98 14.65 -1.47
C HIS A 46 9.03 14.87 -0.28
N ILE A 47 7.79 15.20 -0.58
CA ILE A 47 6.63 15.00 0.28
C ILE A 47 5.98 13.68 -0.13
N VAL A 48 5.89 12.74 0.80
CA VAL A 48 5.32 11.42 0.55
C VAL A 48 4.00 11.28 1.31
N LEU A 49 2.95 10.84 0.60
CA LEU A 49 1.64 10.53 1.15
C LEU A 49 1.51 9.02 1.34
N ASP A 50 1.15 8.56 2.52
CA ASP A 50 0.82 7.16 2.82
C ASP A 50 -0.70 7.01 2.98
N LEU A 51 -1.32 6.26 2.08
CA LEU A 51 -2.76 6.04 2.02
C LEU A 51 -3.15 4.85 2.88
N GLY A 52 -4.11 5.04 3.79
CA GLY A 52 -4.45 4.04 4.80
C GLY A 52 -3.27 3.84 5.76
N SER A 53 -2.76 4.93 6.32
CA SER A 53 -1.53 4.93 7.10
C SER A 53 -1.62 4.15 8.42
N ALA A 54 -2.82 3.79 8.85
CA ALA A 54 -3.08 3.12 10.11
C ALA A 54 -2.29 3.76 11.26
N ARG A 55 -1.40 3.00 11.90
CA ARG A 55 -0.57 3.45 13.04
C ARG A 55 0.71 4.20 12.64
N GLY A 56 0.87 4.55 11.35
CA GLY A 56 1.96 5.38 10.84
C GLY A 56 3.28 4.66 10.55
N ASP A 57 3.32 3.33 10.54
CA ASP A 57 4.57 2.56 10.40
C ASP A 57 5.35 2.94 9.12
N VAL A 58 4.67 3.15 8.01
CA VAL A 58 5.31 3.56 6.74
C VAL A 58 5.76 5.01 6.80
N CYS A 59 4.97 5.91 7.40
CA CYS A 59 5.39 7.30 7.61
C CYS A 59 6.68 7.35 8.45
N PHE A 60 6.79 6.55 9.51
CA PHE A 60 7.98 6.48 10.35
C PHE A 60 9.18 5.87 9.62
N LEU A 61 8.96 4.88 8.75
CA LEU A 61 10.00 4.32 7.88
C LEU A 61 10.56 5.37 6.92
N LEU A 62 9.69 6.23 6.36
CA LEU A 62 10.04 7.23 5.36
C LEU A 62 10.61 8.52 5.97
N ALA A 63 10.19 8.91 7.18
CA ALA A 63 10.57 10.18 7.83
C ALA A 63 12.08 10.50 7.77
N PRO A 64 13.02 9.56 8.01
CA PRO A 64 14.44 9.85 7.92
C PRO A 64 14.95 10.14 6.50
N ARG A 65 14.12 9.98 5.46
CA ARG A 65 14.51 9.98 4.04
C ARG A 65 13.83 11.04 3.20
N VAL A 66 12.82 11.71 3.75
CA VAL A 66 11.96 12.65 3.02
C VAL A 66 11.95 14.03 3.68
N ARG A 67 11.44 15.03 2.96
CA ARG A 67 11.14 16.34 3.51
C ARG A 67 9.98 16.25 4.49
N GLU A 68 8.92 15.56 4.08
CA GLU A 68 7.72 15.35 4.89
C GLU A 68 7.06 14.00 4.55
N ALA A 69 6.59 13.28 5.56
CA ALA A 69 5.72 12.12 5.42
C ALA A 69 4.33 12.46 5.95
N VAL A 70 3.32 12.27 5.12
CA VAL A 70 1.93 12.56 5.43
C VAL A 70 1.16 11.25 5.44
N GLY A 71 0.57 10.88 6.57
CA GLY A 71 -0.32 9.72 6.67
C GLY A 71 -1.78 10.13 6.56
N VAL A 72 -2.57 9.40 5.80
CA VAL A 72 -4.03 9.57 5.70
C VAL A 72 -4.71 8.28 6.10
N ASP A 73 -5.67 8.37 7.01
CA ASP A 73 -6.51 7.24 7.42
C ASP A 73 -7.91 7.72 7.79
N ALA A 74 -8.91 6.88 7.58
CA ALA A 74 -10.29 7.19 7.96
C ALA A 74 -10.55 6.99 9.46
N SER A 75 -9.77 6.13 10.12
CA SER A 75 -9.93 5.79 11.53
C SER A 75 -9.30 6.82 12.47
N PRO A 76 -10.11 7.53 13.28
CA PRO A 76 -9.58 8.42 14.32
C PRO A 76 -8.69 7.66 15.31
N ARG A 77 -9.07 6.43 15.68
CA ARG A 77 -8.33 5.60 16.63
C ARG A 77 -6.93 5.24 16.12
N ALA A 78 -6.82 4.88 14.84
CA ALA A 78 -5.54 4.61 14.21
C ALA A 78 -4.62 5.84 14.29
N LEU A 79 -5.18 7.01 13.97
CA LEU A 79 -4.43 8.27 13.97
C LEU A 79 -4.04 8.74 15.36
N GLU A 80 -4.86 8.53 16.39
CA GLU A 80 -4.47 8.79 17.79
C GLU A 80 -3.21 7.99 18.18
N ILE A 81 -3.16 6.70 17.81
CA ILE A 81 -2.01 5.85 18.08
C ILE A 81 -0.78 6.32 17.28
N ALA A 82 -0.98 6.67 16.01
CA ALA A 82 0.08 7.17 15.14
C ALA A 82 0.67 8.49 15.66
N GLU A 83 -0.18 9.40 16.10
CA GLU A 83 0.23 10.70 16.63
C GLU A 83 1.00 10.56 17.95
N ALA A 84 0.52 9.74 18.88
CA ALA A 84 1.24 9.45 20.12
C ALA A 84 2.63 8.84 19.85
N GLU A 85 2.75 7.96 18.86
CA GLU A 85 4.03 7.37 18.48
C GLU A 85 4.94 8.38 17.78
N ARG A 86 4.40 9.27 16.94
CA ARG A 86 5.13 10.40 16.33
C ARG A 86 5.77 11.28 17.39
N GLU A 87 4.98 11.67 18.40
CA GLU A 87 5.46 12.49 19.51
C GLU A 87 6.55 11.78 20.33
N ARG A 88 6.32 10.50 20.65
CA ARG A 88 7.31 9.68 21.38
C ARG A 88 8.65 9.58 20.64
N ARG A 89 8.62 9.57 19.29
CA ARG A 89 9.81 9.55 18.44
C ARG A 89 10.41 10.93 18.17
N GLY A 90 9.73 12.01 18.52
CA GLY A 90 10.17 13.38 18.25
C GLY A 90 10.24 13.73 16.77
N LEU A 91 9.35 13.19 15.93
CA LEU A 91 9.35 13.37 14.48
C LEU A 91 8.58 14.62 14.09
N ALA A 92 9.28 15.70 13.76
CA ALA A 92 8.67 16.96 13.34
C ALA A 92 8.22 16.98 11.87
N ASN A 93 8.76 16.08 11.04
CA ASN A 93 8.44 16.00 9.61
C ASN A 93 7.46 14.88 9.27
N VAL A 94 6.65 14.46 10.23
CA VAL A 94 5.53 13.54 10.02
C VAL A 94 4.27 14.22 10.48
N ARG A 95 3.20 14.09 9.72
CA ARG A 95 1.84 14.53 10.12
C ARG A 95 0.80 13.53 9.68
N PHE A 96 -0.32 13.51 10.37
CA PHE A 96 -1.45 12.65 10.06
C PHE A 96 -2.70 13.49 9.81
N LEU A 97 -3.54 13.03 8.86
CA LEU A 97 -4.81 13.64 8.50
C LEU A 97 -5.91 12.59 8.52
N GLN A 98 -7.01 12.89 9.18
CA GLN A 98 -8.20 12.08 9.06
C GLN A 98 -8.90 12.41 7.74
N SER A 99 -8.88 11.46 6.80
CA SER A 99 -9.54 11.59 5.51
C SER A 99 -9.80 10.22 4.89
N ASP A 100 -10.85 10.14 4.08
CA ASP A 100 -11.10 8.99 3.23
C ASP A 100 -10.12 9.01 2.04
N VAL A 101 -9.53 7.85 1.73
CA VAL A 101 -8.62 7.67 0.59
C VAL A 101 -9.31 7.96 -0.76
N ALA A 102 -10.64 7.85 -0.82
CA ALA A 102 -11.44 8.16 -2.01
C ALA A 102 -11.51 9.66 -2.31
N SER A 103 -11.39 10.54 -1.30
CA SER A 103 -11.52 11.99 -1.46
C SER A 103 -10.20 12.74 -1.26
N LEU A 104 -9.36 12.29 -0.34
CA LEU A 104 -8.13 12.96 0.12
C LEU A 104 -8.42 14.41 0.53
N GLU A 105 -9.51 14.61 1.28
CA GLU A 105 -9.87 15.92 1.80
C GLU A 105 -8.75 16.43 2.73
N GLY A 106 -8.45 17.73 2.64
CA GLY A 106 -7.37 18.35 3.41
C GLY A 106 -5.96 18.16 2.84
N VAL A 107 -5.76 17.32 1.79
CA VAL A 107 -4.52 17.23 1.05
C VAL A 107 -4.53 18.24 -0.10
N PRO A 108 -3.59 19.22 -0.14
CA PRO A 108 -3.56 20.25 -1.18
C PRO A 108 -3.29 19.68 -2.57
N ASP A 109 -3.81 20.36 -3.60
CA ASP A 109 -3.57 20.01 -5.00
C ASP A 109 -2.08 20.16 -5.35
N ALA A 110 -1.59 19.28 -6.23
CA ALA A 110 -0.22 19.28 -6.76
C ALA A 110 0.86 19.45 -5.68
N SER A 111 0.66 18.84 -4.51
CA SER A 111 1.56 18.98 -3.35
C SER A 111 2.43 17.74 -3.08
N ILE A 112 2.05 16.58 -3.59
CA ILE A 112 2.64 15.28 -3.26
C ILE A 112 3.57 14.81 -4.38
N ASP A 113 4.78 14.38 -4.02
CA ASP A 113 5.75 13.81 -4.95
C ASP A 113 5.53 12.31 -5.15
N VAL A 114 5.23 11.59 -4.06
CA VAL A 114 4.97 10.15 -4.09
C VAL A 114 3.77 9.83 -3.21
N ALA A 115 2.77 9.18 -3.77
CA ALA A 115 1.69 8.58 -3.00
C ALA A 115 1.90 7.06 -2.87
N GLY A 116 1.84 6.55 -1.66
CA GLY A 116 1.99 5.12 -1.33
C GLY A 116 0.64 4.47 -1.03
N ALA A 117 0.32 3.38 -1.70
CA ALA A 117 -0.77 2.46 -1.36
C ALA A 117 -0.15 1.11 -0.96
N PHE A 118 0.33 1.03 0.28
CA PHE A 118 1.07 -0.12 0.79
C PHE A 118 0.19 -0.99 1.69
N ASP A 119 -0.15 -2.19 1.22
CA ASP A 119 -1.13 -3.08 1.85
C ASP A 119 -2.52 -2.40 2.02
N LEU A 120 -2.94 -1.60 1.03
CA LEU A 120 -4.23 -0.91 1.01
C LEU A 120 -5.19 -1.51 -0.02
N LEU A 121 -4.70 -1.79 -1.24
CA LEU A 121 -5.56 -2.12 -2.38
C LEU A 121 -6.42 -3.38 -2.16
N GLU A 122 -6.00 -4.30 -1.31
CA GLU A 122 -6.77 -5.48 -0.93
C GLU A 122 -7.96 -5.20 0.00
N HIS A 123 -7.97 -4.02 0.62
CA HIS A 123 -8.96 -3.60 1.61
C HIS A 123 -10.08 -2.73 1.04
N VAL A 124 -9.96 -2.28 -0.21
CA VAL A 124 -10.92 -1.38 -0.86
C VAL A 124 -11.46 -1.98 -2.15
N ASP A 125 -12.72 -1.73 -2.46
CA ASP A 125 -13.36 -2.20 -3.68
C ASP A 125 -12.91 -1.42 -4.93
N ASP A 126 -13.36 -1.85 -6.11
CA ASP A 126 -12.96 -1.22 -7.38
C ASP A 126 -13.52 0.19 -7.54
N ALA A 127 -14.67 0.51 -6.93
CA ALA A 127 -15.26 1.84 -6.99
C ALA A 127 -14.41 2.83 -6.17
N THR A 128 -14.04 2.44 -4.97
CA THR A 128 -13.15 3.20 -4.09
C THR A 128 -11.77 3.40 -4.71
N VAL A 129 -11.18 2.35 -5.35
CA VAL A 129 -9.90 2.50 -6.07
C VAL A 129 -9.99 3.54 -7.18
N ARG A 130 -11.09 3.57 -7.97
CA ARG A 130 -11.27 4.59 -9.01
C ARG A 130 -11.38 6.00 -8.42
N GLN A 131 -12.13 6.18 -7.35
CA GLN A 131 -12.24 7.47 -6.66
C GLN A 131 -10.87 7.90 -6.11
N MET A 132 -10.16 7.01 -5.44
CA MET A 132 -8.79 7.22 -4.96
C MET A 132 -7.84 7.65 -6.10
N LEU A 133 -7.87 6.99 -7.25
CA LEU A 133 -7.04 7.35 -8.39
C LEU A 133 -7.35 8.76 -8.91
N ARG A 134 -8.62 9.18 -8.93
CA ARG A 134 -9.03 10.55 -9.30
C ARG A 134 -8.56 11.57 -8.26
N ALA A 135 -8.72 11.29 -6.97
CA ALA A 135 -8.23 12.15 -5.90
C ALA A 135 -6.70 12.27 -5.95
N LEU A 136 -5.99 11.17 -6.21
CA LEU A 136 -4.54 11.17 -6.40
C LEU A 136 -4.08 11.99 -7.61
N ALA A 137 -4.82 11.95 -8.73
CA ALA A 137 -4.51 12.78 -9.89
C ALA A 137 -4.59 14.29 -9.60
N ARG A 138 -5.39 14.70 -8.59
CA ARG A 138 -5.48 16.07 -8.10
C ARG A 138 -4.30 16.44 -7.19
N VAL A 139 -3.97 15.59 -6.22
CA VAL A 139 -2.98 15.94 -5.18
C VAL A 139 -1.53 15.69 -5.58
N LEU A 140 -1.28 14.79 -6.54
CA LEU A 140 0.07 14.55 -7.05
C LEU A 140 0.56 15.73 -7.88
N LYS A 141 1.84 16.05 -7.75
CA LYS A 141 2.54 16.96 -8.66
C LYS A 141 2.55 16.40 -10.09
N PRO A 142 2.81 17.22 -11.13
CA PRO A 142 2.86 16.74 -12.51
C PRO A 142 3.80 15.55 -12.74
N ASP A 143 4.92 15.50 -12.05
CA ASP A 143 5.90 14.39 -12.10
C ASP A 143 5.74 13.41 -10.92
N GLY A 144 4.70 13.57 -10.13
CA GLY A 144 4.40 12.71 -8.99
C GLY A 144 4.00 11.30 -9.42
N ILE A 145 4.15 10.33 -8.53
CA ILE A 145 3.84 8.93 -8.80
C ILE A 145 2.99 8.30 -7.70
N LEU A 146 2.22 7.29 -8.11
CA LEU A 146 1.66 6.27 -7.22
C LEU A 146 2.63 5.09 -7.14
N ALA A 147 2.99 4.71 -5.91
CA ALA A 147 3.71 3.49 -5.59
C ALA A 147 2.77 2.55 -4.81
N ALA A 148 2.60 1.31 -5.26
CA ALA A 148 1.71 0.37 -4.57
C ALA A 148 2.34 -1.00 -4.35
N TYR A 149 2.00 -1.59 -3.20
CA TYR A 149 2.44 -2.92 -2.76
C TYR A 149 1.22 -3.65 -2.22
N THR A 150 0.86 -4.81 -2.82
CA THR A 150 -0.39 -5.53 -2.50
C THR A 150 -0.25 -7.03 -2.74
N PRO A 151 -1.05 -7.92 -2.09
CA PRO A 151 -1.07 -9.35 -2.40
C PRO A 151 -1.43 -9.63 -3.86
N ASN A 152 -0.90 -10.74 -4.38
CA ASN A 152 -1.23 -11.21 -5.71
C ASN A 152 -2.20 -12.39 -5.65
N ARG A 153 -3.45 -12.20 -6.10
CA ARG A 153 -4.47 -13.25 -6.16
C ARG A 153 -4.05 -14.51 -6.93
N GLU A 154 -3.08 -14.38 -7.85
CA GLU A 154 -2.59 -15.54 -8.63
C GLU A 154 -1.63 -16.41 -7.83
N HIS A 155 -1.08 -15.92 -6.72
CA HIS A 155 -0.14 -16.66 -5.89
C HIS A 155 -0.81 -17.87 -5.22
N TYR A 156 -0.10 -19.00 -5.14
CA TYR A 156 -0.64 -20.23 -4.59
C TYR A 156 -1.17 -20.08 -3.16
N VAL A 157 -0.51 -19.28 -2.31
CA VAL A 157 -0.97 -19.01 -0.93
C VAL A 157 -2.33 -18.30 -0.93
N GLU A 158 -2.52 -17.28 -1.78
CA GLU A 158 -3.79 -16.55 -1.87
C GLU A 158 -4.90 -17.45 -2.45
N ARG A 159 -4.54 -18.36 -3.35
CA ARG A 159 -5.49 -19.37 -3.86
C ARG A 159 -5.90 -20.39 -2.80
N LEU A 160 -4.96 -20.84 -1.94
CA LEU A 160 -5.27 -21.73 -0.81
C LEU A 160 -6.19 -21.04 0.20
N LYS A 161 -5.93 -19.77 0.52
CA LYS A 161 -6.80 -18.97 1.39
C LYS A 161 -8.20 -18.79 0.81
N ALA A 162 -8.32 -18.53 -0.50
CA ALA A 162 -9.62 -18.34 -1.17
C ALA A 162 -10.53 -19.59 -1.12
N HIS A 163 -9.99 -20.75 -0.84
CA HIS A 163 -10.72 -22.00 -0.70
C HIS A 163 -10.80 -22.49 0.76
N ASP A 164 -10.42 -21.66 1.73
CA ASP A 164 -10.35 -22.01 3.17
C ASP A 164 -9.57 -23.31 3.45
N PHE A 165 -8.67 -23.69 2.54
CA PHE A 165 -7.88 -24.89 2.63
C PHE A 165 -6.59 -24.63 3.39
N ILE A 166 -6.51 -25.08 4.64
CA ILE A 166 -5.36 -24.92 5.57
C ILE A 166 -5.14 -23.48 6.05
N LEU A 167 -5.31 -22.49 5.17
CA LEU A 167 -5.11 -21.07 5.46
C LEU A 167 -6.43 -20.32 5.28
N LYS A 168 -6.83 -19.55 6.28
CA LYS A 168 -8.02 -18.68 6.19
C LYS A 168 -7.67 -17.34 5.58
N GLN A 169 -8.61 -16.80 4.79
CA GLN A 169 -8.51 -15.43 4.31
C GLN A 169 -8.74 -14.46 5.48
N PHE A 170 -8.05 -13.34 5.47
CA PHE A 170 -8.35 -12.24 6.38
C PHE A 170 -9.70 -11.63 5.99
N PRO A 171 -10.64 -11.45 6.92
CA PRO A 171 -11.96 -10.87 6.63
C PRO A 171 -11.85 -9.50 5.95
N GLU A 172 -10.83 -8.73 6.30
CA GLU A 172 -10.56 -7.39 5.81
C GLU A 172 -10.03 -7.36 4.36
N HIS A 173 -9.55 -8.51 3.83
CA HIS A 173 -9.09 -8.62 2.45
C HIS A 173 -10.25 -8.86 1.49
N ILE A 174 -11.06 -7.83 1.27
CA ILE A 174 -12.29 -7.91 0.44
C ILE A 174 -12.02 -7.98 -1.06
N ALA A 175 -10.84 -7.54 -1.51
CA ALA A 175 -10.55 -7.33 -2.93
C ALA A 175 -9.11 -7.63 -3.33
N VAL A 176 -8.57 -8.81 -2.97
CA VAL A 176 -7.26 -9.23 -3.49
C VAL A 176 -7.33 -9.37 -5.01
N ARG A 177 -6.46 -8.67 -5.73
CA ARG A 177 -6.52 -8.51 -7.19
C ARG A 177 -5.41 -9.27 -7.92
N ARG A 178 -5.68 -9.58 -9.19
CA ARG A 178 -4.66 -10.07 -10.14
C ARG A 178 -3.93 -8.88 -10.76
N PRO A 179 -2.68 -9.06 -11.25
CA PRO A 179 -1.93 -7.99 -11.91
C PRO A 179 -2.70 -7.31 -13.06
N ARG A 180 -3.43 -8.10 -13.86
CA ARG A 180 -4.25 -7.60 -14.98
C ARG A 180 -5.44 -6.75 -14.53
N GLU A 181 -6.02 -7.05 -13.37
CA GLU A 181 -7.16 -6.32 -12.82
C GLU A 181 -6.71 -4.92 -12.34
N ILE A 182 -5.56 -4.87 -11.65
CA ILE A 182 -4.96 -3.58 -11.24
C ILE A 182 -4.57 -2.75 -12.47
N ARG A 183 -3.93 -3.36 -13.48
CA ARG A 183 -3.58 -2.68 -14.72
C ARG A 183 -4.83 -2.08 -15.39
N ARG A 184 -5.92 -2.83 -15.47
CA ARG A 184 -7.17 -2.35 -16.07
C ARG A 184 -7.78 -1.18 -15.31
N LEU A 185 -7.74 -1.19 -13.97
CA LEU A 185 -8.19 -0.07 -13.15
C LEU A 185 -7.39 1.20 -13.46
N LEU A 186 -6.07 1.11 -13.49
CA LEU A 186 -5.18 2.22 -13.84
C LEU A 186 -5.48 2.76 -15.25
N GLU A 187 -5.53 1.89 -16.25
CA GLU A 187 -5.77 2.26 -17.66
C GLU A 187 -7.16 2.92 -17.85
N THR A 188 -8.18 2.41 -17.16
CA THR A 188 -9.55 2.97 -17.24
C THR A 188 -9.61 4.40 -16.70
N GLU A 189 -8.81 4.72 -15.69
CA GLU A 189 -8.72 6.08 -15.11
C GLU A 189 -7.59 6.92 -15.78
N GLY A 190 -7.06 6.48 -16.92
CA GLY A 190 -6.06 7.21 -17.70
C GLY A 190 -4.64 7.19 -17.12
N TRP A 191 -4.39 6.37 -16.11
CA TRP A 191 -3.08 6.25 -15.48
C TRP A 191 -2.12 5.44 -16.35
N ARG A 192 -0.86 5.85 -16.37
CA ARG A 192 0.21 5.16 -17.09
C ARG A 192 1.01 4.29 -16.14
N LEU A 193 0.93 2.98 -16.29
CA LEU A 193 1.77 2.05 -15.56
C LEU A 193 3.23 2.19 -16.01
N LEU A 194 4.11 2.58 -15.09
CA LEU A 194 5.55 2.78 -15.34
C LEU A 194 6.33 1.49 -15.12
N GLU A 195 6.03 0.80 -14.03
CA GLU A 195 6.71 -0.44 -13.64
C GLU A 195 5.72 -1.37 -12.95
N MET A 196 5.84 -2.67 -13.21
CA MET A 196 5.22 -3.72 -12.42
C MET A 196 6.21 -4.85 -12.22
N SER A 197 6.50 -5.14 -10.97
CA SER A 197 7.40 -6.20 -10.55
C SER A 197 6.79 -7.01 -9.41
N TYR A 198 7.52 -8.00 -8.92
CA TYR A 198 6.98 -8.91 -7.91
C TYR A 198 8.02 -9.15 -6.81
N SER A 199 7.53 -9.43 -5.61
CA SER A 199 8.33 -9.91 -4.50
C SER A 199 7.95 -11.35 -4.15
N PRO A 200 8.92 -12.21 -3.82
CA PRO A 200 8.66 -13.57 -3.36
C PRO A 200 8.19 -13.59 -1.91
N ALA A 201 7.67 -14.73 -1.47
CA ALA A 201 7.31 -14.93 -0.07
C ALA A 201 8.54 -14.77 0.85
N PRO A 202 8.34 -14.23 2.07
CA PRO A 202 9.44 -13.88 2.99
C PRO A 202 10.06 -15.07 3.72
N PHE A 203 9.76 -16.30 3.31
CA PHE A 203 10.31 -17.52 3.91
C PHE A 203 11.60 -17.96 3.21
N PRO A 204 12.73 -18.19 3.92
CA PRO A 204 14.05 -18.36 3.33
C PRO A 204 14.11 -19.38 2.19
N VAL A 205 13.67 -20.61 2.45
CA VAL A 205 13.70 -21.69 1.44
C VAL A 205 12.70 -21.43 0.32
N VAL A 206 11.46 -21.06 0.67
CA VAL A 206 10.38 -20.75 -0.28
C VAL A 206 10.78 -19.62 -1.21
N HIS A 207 11.42 -18.58 -0.68
CA HIS A 207 11.89 -17.43 -1.44
C HIS A 207 12.80 -17.82 -2.63
N TRP A 208 13.76 -18.74 -2.42
CA TRP A 208 14.65 -19.19 -3.48
C TRP A 208 13.95 -20.09 -4.50
N ILE A 209 13.07 -20.97 -4.02
CA ILE A 209 12.25 -21.84 -4.86
C ILE A 209 11.34 -20.98 -5.75
N GLU A 210 10.65 -20.00 -5.18
CA GLU A 210 9.80 -19.11 -5.93
C GLU A 210 10.56 -18.33 -6.99
N LYS A 211 11.72 -17.75 -6.67
CA LYS A 211 12.57 -17.05 -7.64
C LYS A 211 13.00 -17.93 -8.82
N LEU A 212 13.26 -19.21 -8.57
CA LEU A 212 13.56 -20.17 -9.62
C LEU A 212 12.33 -20.43 -10.49
N LEU A 213 11.19 -20.68 -9.85
CA LEU A 213 9.93 -21.04 -10.52
C LEU A 213 9.28 -19.86 -11.26
N TRP A 214 9.58 -18.61 -10.89
CA TRP A 214 9.06 -17.43 -11.61
C TRP A 214 9.29 -17.45 -13.11
N ARG A 215 10.39 -18.07 -13.54
CA ARG A 215 10.82 -18.11 -14.95
C ARG A 215 10.16 -19.24 -15.73
N VAL A 216 9.43 -20.14 -15.06
CA VAL A 216 8.76 -21.25 -15.73
C VAL A 216 7.51 -20.76 -16.45
N PRO A 217 7.42 -20.87 -17.78
CA PRO A 217 6.25 -20.48 -18.55
C PRO A 217 4.96 -21.12 -18.02
N GLY A 218 3.90 -20.35 -17.90
CA GLY A 218 2.60 -20.82 -17.39
C GLY A 218 2.50 -21.00 -15.87
N LEU A 219 3.53 -21.50 -15.21
CA LEU A 219 3.56 -21.73 -13.76
C LEU A 219 4.06 -20.53 -12.97
N GLY A 220 4.95 -19.72 -13.52
CA GLY A 220 5.64 -18.64 -12.80
C GLY A 220 4.73 -17.64 -12.11
N ARG A 221 3.51 -17.43 -12.63
CA ARG A 221 2.50 -16.57 -12.01
C ARG A 221 2.08 -17.03 -10.60
N LEU A 222 2.14 -18.33 -10.33
CA LEU A 222 1.74 -18.91 -9.04
C LEU A 222 2.75 -18.62 -7.92
N PHE A 223 3.95 -18.18 -8.26
CA PHE A 223 5.06 -17.98 -7.33
C PHE A 223 5.42 -16.50 -7.13
N ARG A 224 4.60 -15.57 -7.61
CA ARG A 224 4.76 -14.11 -7.48
C ARG A 224 3.90 -13.63 -6.31
N TYR A 225 4.49 -13.55 -5.10
CA TYR A 225 3.75 -13.37 -3.85
C TYR A 225 3.10 -11.99 -3.74
N ARG A 226 3.86 -10.92 -3.98
CA ARG A 226 3.37 -9.53 -3.91
C ARG A 226 3.50 -8.84 -5.26
N ILE A 227 2.56 -7.99 -5.59
CA ILE A 227 2.62 -7.07 -6.73
C ILE A 227 3.22 -5.76 -6.23
N LEU A 228 4.24 -5.30 -6.93
CA LEU A 228 4.91 -4.03 -6.75
C LEU A 228 4.69 -3.22 -8.02
N LEU A 229 4.14 -2.02 -7.91
CA LEU A 229 3.92 -1.18 -9.09
C LEU A 229 4.22 0.29 -8.83
N ARG A 230 4.57 0.98 -9.92
CA ARG A 230 4.65 2.43 -10.02
C ARG A 230 3.79 2.89 -11.19
N ALA A 231 3.02 3.94 -10.99
CA ALA A 231 2.16 4.50 -12.02
C ALA A 231 2.21 6.04 -11.97
N ALA A 232 2.12 6.68 -13.14
CA ALA A 232 1.98 8.12 -13.27
C ALA A 232 0.52 8.51 -13.47
N PRO A 233 0.08 9.64 -12.92
CA PRO A 233 -1.28 10.14 -13.12
C PRO A 233 -1.52 10.48 -14.61
N PRO A 234 -2.78 10.58 -15.03
CA PRO A 234 -3.10 11.11 -16.34
C PRO A 234 -2.52 12.53 -16.45
N HIS A 235 -1.81 12.83 -17.54
CA HIS A 235 -1.38 14.20 -17.77
C HIS A 235 -2.63 15.08 -17.89
N THR A 236 -2.82 15.99 -16.92
CA THR A 236 -3.70 17.13 -17.18
C THR A 236 -3.09 17.85 -18.39
N ARG A 237 -3.79 17.80 -19.54
CA ARG A 237 -3.45 18.72 -20.63
C ARG A 237 -3.53 20.12 -20.04
N SER A 238 -2.37 20.71 -19.73
CA SER A 238 -2.31 22.16 -19.60
C SER A 238 -2.81 22.69 -20.92
N GLU A 239 -3.95 23.35 -20.91
CA GLU A 239 -4.42 24.14 -22.03
C GLU A 239 -3.26 25.04 -22.46
N ARG A 240 -2.80 24.81 -23.68
CA ARG A 240 -1.88 25.72 -24.37
C ARG A 240 -2.69 26.89 -24.91
#